data_6857255c85d969b0c5f893bd9ab07ce8
#
_entry.id   6857255c85d969b0c5f893bd9ab07ce8
#
_cell.length_a   1.000
_cell.length_b   1.000
_cell.length_c   1.000
_cell.angle_alpha   90.00
_cell.angle_beta   90.00
_cell.angle_gamma   90.00
#
_symmetry.space_group_name_H-M   'P 1'
#
loop_
_entity.id
_entity.type
_entity.pdbx_description
1 polymer ?
#
loop_
_entity_poly.entity_id
_entity_poly.type
_entity_poly.pdbx_seq_one_letter_code
_entity_poly.pdbx_strand_id
1 'polypeptide(L)' 'MKIQKINGKSVNDEDDHWVVNCPNCEKEIEYTGYFDSEELNKCHCGTTFKTNRIYFEDGSYIY' A
#
# COMPACT_ATOMS: atom_id res chain seq x y z
N MET A 1 17.52 6.03 9.03
CA MET A 1 16.23 6.48 8.47
C MET A 1 15.16 5.47 8.84
N LYS A 2 14.06 5.95 9.39
CA LYS A 2 12.95 5.07 9.74
C LYS A 2 12.03 4.91 8.54
N ILE A 3 11.66 3.66 8.29
CA ILE A 3 10.69 3.37 7.25
C ILE A 3 9.34 3.16 7.91
N GLN A 4 8.36 3.94 7.52
CA GLN A 4 7.02 3.83 8.05
C GLN A 4 6.27 2.69 7.36
N LYS A 5 5.40 2.05 8.11
CA LYS A 5 4.50 1.03 7.56
C LYS A 5 3.08 1.58 7.55
N ILE A 6 2.42 1.47 6.42
CA ILE A 6 1.05 1.94 6.26
C ILE A 6 0.19 0.79 5.77
N ASN A 7 -1.12 0.90 5.99
CA ASN A 7 -2.06 -0.08 5.50
C ASN A 7 -2.57 0.34 4.13
N GLY A 8 -2.83 -0.64 3.28
CA GLY A 8 -3.45 -0.39 1.99
C GLY A 8 -4.87 -0.92 1.97
N LYS A 9 -5.60 -0.56 0.93
CA LYS A 9 -6.96 -1.01 0.73
C LYS A 9 -7.11 -1.55 -0.69
N SER A 10 -7.78 -2.70 -0.80
CA SER A 10 -8.10 -3.26 -2.10
C SER A 10 -9.15 -2.38 -2.79
N VAL A 11 -8.90 -2.06 -4.05
CA VAL A 11 -9.77 -1.15 -4.78
C VAL A 11 -10.72 -1.89 -5.70
N ASN A 12 -10.27 -2.99 -6.25
CA ASN A 12 -11.03 -3.68 -7.26
C ASN A 12 -10.96 -5.18 -7.07
N ASP A 13 -12.00 -5.84 -7.52
CA ASP A 13 -12.16 -7.27 -7.39
C ASP A 13 -11.61 -8.05 -8.57
N GLU A 14 -11.29 -7.42 -9.68
CA GLU A 14 -10.87 -8.13 -10.88
C GLU A 14 -9.41 -8.48 -10.93
N ASP A 15 -8.55 -7.61 -10.39
CA ASP A 15 -7.12 -7.78 -10.41
C ASP A 15 -6.53 -7.50 -9.04
N ASP A 16 -5.32 -7.96 -8.81
CA ASP A 16 -4.58 -7.63 -7.60
C ASP A 16 -4.22 -6.14 -7.65
N HIS A 17 -5.11 -5.34 -7.11
CA HIS A 17 -5.09 -3.90 -7.27
C HIS A 17 -5.43 -3.25 -5.94
N TRP A 18 -4.55 -2.39 -5.44
CA TRP A 18 -4.75 -1.74 -4.16
C TRP A 18 -4.18 -0.34 -4.16
N VAL A 19 -4.64 0.46 -3.21
CA VAL A 19 -4.13 1.82 -3.02
C VAL A 19 -3.60 1.96 -1.62
N VAL A 20 -2.57 2.79 -1.49
CA VAL A 20 -2.02 3.17 -0.20
C VAL A 20 -1.82 4.68 -0.20
N ASN A 21 -1.86 5.26 0.99
CA ASN A 21 -1.62 6.70 1.12
C ASN A 21 -0.20 6.95 1.59
N CYS A 22 0.48 7.88 0.94
CA CYS A 22 1.83 8.25 1.35
C CYS A 22 1.79 8.79 2.78
N PRO A 23 2.66 8.31 3.67
CA PRO A 23 2.64 8.78 5.06
C PRO A 23 3.12 10.21 5.23
N ASN A 24 3.71 10.80 4.20
CA ASN A 24 4.21 12.17 4.26
C ASN A 24 3.27 13.17 3.62
N CYS A 25 2.87 12.94 2.37
CA CYS A 25 2.03 13.89 1.65
C CYS A 25 0.59 13.43 1.51
N GLU A 26 0.26 12.26 1.99
CA GLU A 26 -1.08 11.66 1.98
C GLU A 26 -1.65 11.44 0.58
N LYS A 27 -0.81 11.46 -0.43
CA LYS A 27 -1.26 11.22 -1.79
C LYS A 27 -1.56 9.73 -1.98
N GLU A 28 -2.63 9.44 -2.69
CA GLU A 28 -2.96 8.06 -3.01
C GLU A 28 -2.03 7.51 -4.07
N ILE A 29 -1.50 6.33 -3.82
CA ILE A 29 -0.61 5.62 -4.74
C ILE A 29 -1.24 4.28 -5.06
N GLU A 30 -1.41 4.00 -6.34
CA GLU A 30 -2.07 2.80 -6.80
C GLU A 30 -1.03 1.77 -7.22
N TYR A 31 -1.22 0.54 -6.77
CA TYR A 31 -0.34 -0.57 -7.10
C TYR A 31 -1.14 -1.72 -7.69
N THR A 32 -0.52 -2.45 -8.59
CA THR A 32 -1.08 -3.65 -9.19
C THR A 32 -0.07 -4.78 -9.12
N GLY A 33 -0.56 -6.02 -9.18
CA GLY A 33 0.29 -7.18 -9.23
C GLY A 33 0.43 -7.85 -7.88
N TYR A 34 1.62 -8.33 -7.59
CA TYR A 34 1.88 -9.14 -6.42
C TYR A 34 2.17 -8.28 -5.19
N PHE A 35 1.44 -8.54 -4.10
CA PHE A 35 1.67 -7.82 -2.86
C PHE A 35 2.83 -8.44 -2.07
N ASP A 36 3.77 -7.60 -1.65
CA ASP A 36 4.88 -8.01 -0.82
C ASP A 36 5.05 -6.97 0.28
N SER A 37 4.81 -7.37 1.53
CA SER A 37 4.87 -6.45 2.67
C SER A 37 6.29 -5.96 2.97
N GLU A 38 7.29 -6.63 2.42
CA GLU A 38 8.68 -6.22 2.63
C GLU A 38 9.21 -5.33 1.52
N GLU A 39 8.45 -5.14 0.46
CA GLU A 39 8.88 -4.32 -0.65
C GLU A 39 8.80 -2.84 -0.29
N LEU A 40 9.83 -2.10 -0.68
CA LEU A 40 9.86 -0.66 -0.48
C LEU A 40 9.07 0.04 -1.57
N ASN A 41 8.15 0.87 -1.13
CA ASN A 41 7.36 1.72 -2.03
C ASN A 41 7.92 3.14 -1.97
N LYS A 42 7.82 3.86 -3.06
CA LYS A 42 8.33 5.21 -3.13
C LYS A 42 7.26 6.16 -3.67
N CYS A 43 7.02 7.22 -2.93
CA CYS A 43 6.12 8.27 -3.36
C CYS A 43 6.87 9.30 -4.21
N HIS A 44 6.14 10.05 -5.03
CA HIS A 44 6.71 11.12 -5.84
C HIS A 44 7.37 12.20 -4.98
N CYS A 45 6.95 12.33 -3.75
CA CYS A 45 7.56 13.31 -2.83
C CYS A 45 8.91 12.84 -2.28
N GLY A 46 9.35 11.64 -2.63
CA GLY A 46 10.63 11.09 -2.20
C GLY A 46 10.58 10.22 -0.96
N THR A 47 9.40 10.12 -0.34
CA THR A 47 9.24 9.30 0.85
C THR A 47 9.22 7.82 0.49
N THR A 48 9.96 7.00 1.24
CA THR A 48 9.90 5.55 1.09
C THR A 48 9.15 4.95 2.27
N PHE A 49 8.39 3.90 2.00
CA PHE A 49 7.58 3.26 3.02
C PHE A 49 7.30 1.82 2.64
N LYS A 50 6.84 1.04 3.61
CA LYS A 50 6.41 -0.34 3.37
C LYS A 50 4.93 -0.44 3.69
N THR A 51 4.23 -1.30 2.95
CA THR A 51 2.82 -1.57 3.20
C THR A 51 2.71 -2.73 4.17
N ASN A 52 2.02 -2.49 5.28
CA ASN A 52 1.87 -3.51 6.31
C ASN A 52 0.83 -4.56 5.92
N ARG A 53 -0.34 -4.10 5.50
CA ARG A 53 -1.46 -4.99 5.16
C ARG A 53 -2.31 -4.38 4.06
N ILE A 54 -2.95 -5.26 3.31
CA ILE A 54 -3.99 -4.85 2.37
C ILE A 54 -5.32 -5.38 2.89
N TYR A 55 -6.27 -4.49 3.12
CA TYR A 55 -7.60 -4.85 3.60
C TYR A 55 -8.59 -4.95 2.46
N PHE A 56 -9.49 -5.89 2.57
CA PHE A 56 -10.56 -6.10 1.62
C PHE A 56 -11.88 -5.61 2.20
N GLU A 57 -12.88 -5.47 1.34
CA GLU A 57 -14.18 -4.95 1.77
C GLU A 57 -14.88 -5.82 2.80
N ASP A 58 -14.63 -7.12 2.76
CA ASP A 58 -15.26 -8.06 3.70
C ASP A 58 -14.59 -8.09 5.07
N GLY A 59 -13.54 -7.29 5.24
CA GLY A 59 -12.81 -7.23 6.51
C GLY A 59 -11.60 -8.14 6.57
N SER A 60 -11.38 -8.98 5.57
CA SER A 60 -10.19 -9.81 5.52
C SER A 60 -8.97 -8.97 5.12
N TYR A 61 -7.80 -9.55 5.30
CA TYR A 61 -6.56 -8.85 4.92
C TYR A 61 -5.48 -9.86 4.57
N ILE A 62 -4.48 -9.34 3.86
CA ILE A 62 -3.26 -10.10 3.55
C ILE A 62 -2.05 -9.30 4.00
N TYR A 63 -0.99 -10.04 4.33
CA TYR A 63 0.30 -9.41 4.70
C TYR A 63 1.47 -10.36 4.46
#